data_8dc31dfd2b3abe98574c1a09cf3181a5
#
_entry.id   8dc31dfd2b3abe98574c1a09cf3181a5
#
_cell.length_a   1.000
_cell.length_b   1.000
_cell.length_c   1.000
_cell.angle_alpha   90.00
_cell.angle_beta   90.00
_cell.angle_gamma   90.00
#
_symmetry.space_group_name_H-M   'P 1'
#
loop_
_entity.id
_entity.type
_entity.pdbx_description
1 polymer ?
#
loop_
_entity_poly.entity_id
_entity_poly.type
_entity_poly.pdbx_seq_one_letter_code
_entity_poly.pdbx_strand_id
1 'polypeptide(L)'
;LRLFKAHDPFECIISSISSANCSIIRWTRSIRDIKQKWGHGYHFRSGTFYTFPSPATLSTTPEHDLEEMQRYEDDLPENFIFENNLQACGVGYRAKYIIRAAQIVQEHMNLEQLAKMRYKDAFHTVLELPGVGPKVADCILLYGFGMGEAFPVDVWIKRIVEHLYFPGEELKPQKVREFGMKEFGSYAGYVQLYLFHYARKSGLLDSLRTTKK
;
A
#
# COMPACT_ATOMS: atom_id res chain seq x y z
N LEU A 1 -8.03 6.85 -19.28
CA LEU A 1 -7.58 6.35 -17.98
C LEU A 1 -8.38 5.12 -17.59
N ARG A 2 -7.73 4.10 -17.05
CA ARG A 2 -8.37 2.88 -16.53
C ARG A 2 -7.86 2.61 -15.13
N LEU A 3 -8.74 2.14 -14.23
CA LEU A 3 -8.36 1.59 -12.94
C LEU A 3 -7.86 0.17 -13.16
N PHE A 4 -6.62 -0.12 -12.74
CA PHE A 4 -6.09 -1.48 -12.71
C PHE A 4 -6.34 -2.06 -11.31
N LYS A 5 -7.01 -3.20 -11.29
CA LYS A 5 -7.15 -4.02 -10.08
C LYS A 5 -5.96 -4.96 -9.95
N ALA A 6 -5.43 -5.11 -8.76
CA ALA A 6 -4.39 -6.09 -8.48
C ALA A 6 -4.91 -7.51 -8.78
N HIS A 7 -4.05 -8.35 -9.31
CA HIS A 7 -4.37 -9.75 -9.55
C HIS A 7 -4.46 -10.53 -8.23
N ASP A 8 -3.55 -10.24 -7.32
CA ASP A 8 -3.49 -10.84 -5.99
C ASP A 8 -3.84 -9.79 -4.91
N PRO A 9 -4.96 -9.98 -4.18
CA PRO A 9 -5.33 -9.07 -3.09
C PRO A 9 -4.31 -9.04 -1.95
N PHE A 10 -3.63 -10.16 -1.65
CA PHE A 10 -2.58 -10.18 -0.62
C PHE A 10 -1.38 -9.34 -1.03
N GLU A 11 -0.91 -9.46 -2.28
CA GLU A 11 0.13 -8.56 -2.80
C GLU A 11 -0.30 -7.09 -2.66
N CYS A 12 -1.57 -6.78 -2.95
CA CYS A 12 -2.08 -5.42 -2.81
C CYS A 12 -2.04 -4.91 -1.36
N ILE A 13 -2.39 -5.75 -0.38
CA ILE A 13 -2.31 -5.42 1.05
C ILE A 13 -0.86 -5.07 1.43
N ILE A 14 0.06 -5.97 1.17
CA ILE A 14 1.47 -5.79 1.55
C ILE A 14 2.10 -4.61 0.80
N SER A 15 1.81 -4.48 -0.48
CA SER A 15 2.25 -3.37 -1.32
C SER A 15 1.74 -2.02 -0.79
N SER A 16 0.48 -1.95 -0.37
CA SER A 16 -0.12 -0.73 0.19
C SER A 16 0.51 -0.35 1.54
N ILE A 17 0.76 -1.32 2.43
CA ILE A 17 1.50 -1.12 3.68
C ILE A 17 2.92 -0.61 3.38
N SER A 18 3.63 -1.23 2.43
CA SER A 18 4.99 -0.87 2.04
C SER A 18 5.09 0.53 1.44
N SER A 19 4.03 1.01 0.79
CA SER A 19 3.99 2.33 0.13
C SER A 19 3.79 3.49 1.11
N ALA A 20 3.36 3.24 2.35
CA ALA A 20 3.07 4.28 3.31
C ALA A 20 4.31 5.15 3.59
N ASN A 21 4.18 6.46 3.43
CA ASN A 21 5.28 7.43 3.64
C ASN A 21 6.59 7.03 2.91
N CYS A 22 6.47 6.61 1.64
CA CYS A 22 7.58 6.12 0.83
C CYS A 22 7.52 6.70 -0.59
N SER A 23 8.70 6.92 -1.21
CA SER A 23 8.74 7.30 -2.62
C SER A 23 8.38 6.12 -3.52
N ILE A 24 7.81 6.41 -4.70
CA ILE A 24 7.44 5.37 -5.67
C ILE A 24 8.65 4.51 -6.05
N ILE A 25 9.83 5.13 -6.26
CA ILE A 25 11.07 4.43 -6.64
C ILE A 25 11.48 3.43 -5.56
N ARG A 26 11.49 3.85 -4.30
CA ARG A 26 11.84 2.98 -3.18
C ARG A 26 10.81 1.86 -3.00
N TRP A 27 9.54 2.21 -3.04
CA TRP A 27 8.44 1.25 -2.91
C TRP A 27 8.50 0.15 -3.99
N THR A 28 8.61 0.52 -5.28
CA THR A 28 8.68 -0.45 -6.38
C THR A 28 9.91 -1.34 -6.27
N ARG A 29 11.05 -0.81 -5.83
CA ARG A 29 12.26 -1.59 -5.56
C ARG A 29 12.00 -2.61 -4.43
N SER A 30 11.44 -2.18 -3.32
CA SER A 30 11.15 -3.05 -2.18
C SER A 30 10.23 -4.22 -2.56
N ILE A 31 9.15 -3.96 -3.32
CA ILE A 31 8.25 -5.02 -3.79
C ILE A 31 8.95 -5.99 -4.73
N ARG A 32 9.78 -5.48 -5.65
CA ARG A 32 10.58 -6.34 -6.54
C ARG A 32 11.53 -7.24 -5.73
N ASP A 33 12.24 -6.68 -4.76
CA ASP A 33 13.22 -7.40 -3.95
C ASP A 33 12.53 -8.48 -3.08
N ILE A 34 11.33 -8.19 -2.53
CA ILE A 34 10.49 -9.18 -1.84
C ILE A 34 10.10 -10.33 -2.78
N LYS A 35 9.65 -10.03 -4.00
CA LYS A 35 9.29 -11.05 -4.99
C LYS A 35 10.49 -11.93 -5.36
N GLN A 36 11.65 -11.33 -5.58
CA GLN A 36 12.86 -12.06 -5.95
C GLN A 36 13.38 -12.97 -4.84
N LYS A 37 13.23 -12.57 -3.57
CA LYS A 37 13.73 -13.35 -2.42
C LYS A 37 12.81 -14.51 -2.03
N TRP A 38 11.51 -14.30 -2.04
CA TRP A 38 10.55 -15.27 -1.50
C TRP A 38 9.43 -15.68 -2.46
N GLY A 39 9.36 -15.10 -3.64
CA GLY A 39 8.42 -15.49 -4.67
C GLY A 39 8.93 -16.68 -5.49
N HIS A 40 8.01 -17.30 -6.24
CA HIS A 40 8.38 -18.35 -7.19
C HIS A 40 8.79 -17.72 -8.53
N GLY A 41 9.95 -18.15 -9.06
CA GLY A 41 10.50 -17.66 -10.32
C GLY A 41 10.00 -18.48 -11.51
N TYR A 42 9.47 -17.81 -12.53
CA TYR A 42 9.11 -18.37 -13.82
C TYR A 42 10.06 -17.85 -14.89
N HIS A 43 10.71 -18.76 -15.61
CA HIS A 43 11.67 -18.42 -16.66
C HIS A 43 11.01 -18.36 -18.02
N PHE A 44 11.16 -17.22 -18.70
CA PHE A 44 10.71 -17.00 -20.07
C PHE A 44 11.89 -16.54 -20.94
N ARG A 45 11.70 -16.50 -22.26
CA ARG A 45 12.71 -15.94 -23.18
C ARG A 45 13.02 -14.45 -22.88
N SER A 46 12.04 -13.73 -22.39
CA SER A 46 12.14 -12.28 -22.05
C SER A 46 12.74 -12.01 -20.68
N GLY A 47 13.01 -13.04 -19.86
CA GLY A 47 13.55 -12.90 -18.50
C GLY A 47 12.80 -13.74 -17.47
N THR A 48 13.17 -13.57 -16.21
CA THR A 48 12.54 -14.26 -15.09
C THR A 48 11.50 -13.35 -14.42
N PHE A 49 10.30 -13.87 -14.23
CA PHE A 49 9.22 -13.22 -13.53
C PHE A 49 8.97 -13.93 -12.19
N TYR A 50 8.77 -13.16 -11.13
CA TYR A 50 8.56 -13.70 -9.80
C TYR A 50 7.14 -13.41 -9.34
N THR A 51 6.46 -14.43 -8.79
CA THR A 51 5.19 -14.24 -8.08
C THR A 51 5.42 -13.47 -6.79
N PHE A 52 4.35 -12.96 -6.21
CA PHE A 52 4.42 -12.49 -4.83
C PHE A 52 4.44 -13.68 -3.86
N PRO A 53 5.21 -13.63 -2.75
CA PRO A 53 5.21 -14.70 -1.76
C PRO A 53 3.86 -14.84 -1.06
N SER A 54 3.53 -16.06 -0.63
CA SER A 54 2.29 -16.36 0.09
C SER A 54 2.25 -15.71 1.48
N PRO A 55 1.05 -15.56 2.10
CA PRO A 55 0.94 -15.16 3.50
C PRO A 55 1.76 -16.05 4.43
N ALA A 56 1.72 -17.38 4.22
CA ALA A 56 2.49 -18.35 5.00
C ALA A 56 4.00 -18.09 4.92
N THR A 57 4.52 -17.75 3.73
CA THR A 57 5.93 -17.45 3.54
C THR A 57 6.32 -16.15 4.25
N LEU A 58 5.56 -15.07 4.07
CA LEU A 58 5.89 -13.78 4.68
C LEU A 58 5.68 -13.76 6.21
N SER A 59 4.74 -14.55 6.74
CA SER A 59 4.48 -14.64 8.18
C SER A 59 5.66 -15.21 8.98
N THR A 60 6.52 -15.99 8.33
CA THR A 60 7.69 -16.64 8.92
C THR A 60 9.02 -16.00 8.52
N THR A 61 8.98 -14.96 7.70
CA THR A 61 10.18 -14.25 7.27
C THR A 61 10.80 -13.50 8.45
N PRO A 62 12.12 -13.60 8.67
CA PRO A 62 12.76 -12.91 9.78
C PRO A 62 12.62 -11.39 9.67
N GLU A 63 12.24 -10.77 10.77
CA GLU A 63 12.45 -9.35 11.00
C GLU A 63 13.78 -9.21 11.73
N HIS A 64 14.82 -8.76 11.05
CA HIS A 64 16.04 -8.40 11.74
C HIS A 64 16.13 -6.88 11.81
N ASP A 65 16.20 -6.39 13.05
CA ASP A 65 16.65 -5.04 13.31
C ASP A 65 18.18 -5.02 13.12
N LEU A 66 18.70 -3.99 12.46
CA LEU A 66 20.14 -3.80 12.27
C LEU A 66 20.89 -3.76 13.61
N GLU A 67 20.26 -3.24 14.67
CA GLU A 67 20.83 -3.21 16.02
C GLU A 67 20.92 -4.63 16.64
N GLU A 68 19.95 -5.50 16.37
CA GLU A 68 19.98 -6.88 16.83
C GLU A 68 21.04 -7.68 16.06
N MET A 69 21.21 -7.40 14.78
CA MET A 69 22.26 -8.00 13.95
C MET A 69 23.67 -7.62 14.42
N GLN A 70 23.89 -6.37 14.84
CA GLN A 70 25.17 -5.93 15.41
C GLN A 70 25.51 -6.63 16.72
N ARG A 71 24.51 -7.07 17.51
CA ARG A 71 24.74 -7.83 18.74
C ARG A 71 25.21 -9.27 18.50
N TYR A 72 24.99 -9.82 17.32
CA TYR A 72 25.33 -11.17 16.93
C TYR A 72 26.55 -11.24 16.00
N GLU A 73 27.28 -10.13 15.78
CA GLU A 73 28.43 -10.07 14.85
C GLU A 73 29.53 -11.09 15.17
N ASP A 74 29.69 -11.45 16.45
CA ASP A 74 30.71 -12.41 16.90
C ASP A 74 30.26 -13.89 16.85
N ASP A 75 28.94 -14.16 16.75
CA ASP A 75 28.35 -15.51 16.85
C ASP A 75 27.65 -15.98 15.55
N LEU A 76 27.72 -15.21 14.47
CA LEU A 76 27.02 -15.55 13.22
C LEU A 76 27.78 -16.64 12.45
N PRO A 77 27.08 -17.67 11.91
CA PRO A 77 27.69 -18.63 11.03
C PRO A 77 28.34 -17.95 9.81
N GLU A 78 29.50 -18.47 9.36
CA GLU A 78 30.22 -17.93 8.17
C GLU A 78 29.36 -17.77 6.90
N ASN A 79 28.19 -18.44 6.83
CA ASN A 79 27.25 -18.38 5.73
C ASN A 79 26.00 -17.54 6.02
N PHE A 80 25.99 -16.74 7.08
CA PHE A 80 24.86 -15.90 7.42
C PHE A 80 24.75 -14.74 6.42
N ILE A 81 23.74 -14.81 5.56
CA ILE A 81 23.46 -13.77 4.60
C ILE A 81 22.49 -12.77 5.24
N PHE A 82 23.01 -11.63 5.68
CA PHE A 82 22.23 -10.49 6.22
C PHE A 82 21.12 -10.01 5.27
N GLU A 83 21.16 -10.46 4.03
CA GLU A 83 20.21 -10.10 2.99
C GLU A 83 18.87 -10.85 3.09
N ASN A 84 18.72 -11.87 3.94
CA ASN A 84 17.55 -12.74 3.94
C ASN A 84 16.46 -12.31 4.92
N ASN A 85 16.26 -11.00 5.06
CA ASN A 85 15.24 -10.40 5.90
C ASN A 85 14.50 -9.28 5.15
N LEU A 86 13.34 -8.87 5.68
CA LEU A 86 12.50 -7.85 5.05
C LEU A 86 13.14 -6.45 5.06
N GLN A 87 13.94 -6.12 6.07
CA GLN A 87 14.60 -4.82 6.13
C GLN A 87 15.60 -4.66 4.97
N ALA A 88 16.29 -5.73 4.58
CA ALA A 88 17.18 -5.73 3.43
C ALA A 88 16.47 -5.40 2.10
N CYS A 89 15.15 -5.59 2.01
CA CYS A 89 14.33 -5.14 0.89
C CYS A 89 14.00 -3.63 0.94
N GLY A 90 14.54 -2.88 1.90
CA GLY A 90 14.36 -1.44 2.00
C GLY A 90 13.00 -0.98 2.53
N VAL A 91 12.21 -1.87 3.15
CA VAL A 91 10.90 -1.54 3.74
C VAL A 91 11.03 -0.77 5.07
N GLY A 92 12.20 -0.81 5.72
CA GLY A 92 12.49 -0.13 6.98
C GLY A 92 11.51 -0.57 8.09
N TYR A 93 11.05 0.36 8.92
CA TYR A 93 10.16 0.10 10.05
C TYR A 93 8.85 -0.63 9.69
N ARG A 94 8.52 -0.73 8.39
CA ARG A 94 7.32 -1.44 7.91
C ARG A 94 7.49 -2.95 7.92
N ALA A 95 8.72 -3.46 8.07
CA ALA A 95 8.99 -4.91 8.10
C ALA A 95 8.08 -5.63 9.10
N LYS A 96 8.02 -5.15 10.34
CA LYS A 96 7.15 -5.70 11.39
C LYS A 96 5.65 -5.64 11.04
N TYR A 97 5.21 -4.59 10.34
CA TYR A 97 3.82 -4.48 9.90
C TYR A 97 3.49 -5.49 8.81
N ILE A 98 4.43 -5.71 7.88
CA ILE A 98 4.30 -6.69 6.79
C ILE A 98 4.18 -8.10 7.36
N ILE A 99 5.09 -8.50 8.25
CA ILE A 99 5.08 -9.82 8.90
C ILE A 99 3.78 -10.01 9.66
N ARG A 100 3.41 -9.06 10.50
CA ARG A 100 2.19 -9.17 11.30
C ARG A 100 0.92 -9.17 10.46
N ALA A 101 0.86 -8.38 9.39
CA ALA A 101 -0.26 -8.41 8.45
C ALA A 101 -0.34 -9.77 7.73
N ALA A 102 0.79 -10.34 7.33
CA ALA A 102 0.85 -11.68 6.74
C ALA A 102 0.35 -12.76 7.71
N GLN A 103 0.72 -12.69 8.99
CA GLN A 103 0.22 -13.59 10.04
C GLN A 103 -1.31 -13.50 10.18
N ILE A 104 -1.84 -12.27 10.28
CA ILE A 104 -3.29 -12.06 10.42
C ILE A 104 -4.03 -12.59 9.19
N VAL A 105 -3.52 -12.34 7.98
CA VAL A 105 -4.14 -12.88 6.75
C VAL A 105 -4.07 -14.40 6.73
N GLN A 106 -2.94 -14.99 7.15
CA GLN A 106 -2.77 -16.44 7.15
C GLN A 106 -3.70 -17.13 8.17
N GLU A 107 -3.92 -16.54 9.34
CA GLU A 107 -4.57 -17.20 10.47
C GLU A 107 -6.05 -16.83 10.63
N HIS A 108 -6.43 -15.59 10.28
CA HIS A 108 -7.70 -15.02 10.71
C HIS A 108 -8.48 -14.29 9.61
N MET A 109 -7.86 -13.93 8.47
CA MET A 109 -8.51 -13.10 7.46
C MET A 109 -8.74 -13.86 6.15
N ASN A 110 -9.97 -14.23 5.87
CA ASN A 110 -10.36 -14.83 4.60
C ASN A 110 -10.58 -13.72 3.54
N LEU A 111 -9.65 -13.62 2.58
CA LEU A 111 -9.69 -12.59 1.54
C LEU A 111 -10.86 -12.75 0.55
N GLU A 112 -11.34 -13.99 0.32
CA GLU A 112 -12.51 -14.21 -0.52
C GLU A 112 -13.80 -13.74 0.17
N GLN A 113 -13.88 -13.90 1.50
CA GLN A 113 -14.97 -13.38 2.29
C GLN A 113 -14.92 -11.85 2.35
N LEU A 114 -13.74 -11.27 2.53
CA LEU A 114 -13.51 -9.82 2.49
C LEU A 114 -13.99 -9.21 1.17
N ALA A 115 -13.73 -9.89 0.04
CA ALA A 115 -14.18 -9.46 -1.29
C ALA A 115 -15.70 -9.39 -1.46
N LYS A 116 -16.45 -10.11 -0.64
CA LYS A 116 -17.93 -10.17 -0.66
C LYS A 116 -18.59 -9.24 0.36
N MET A 117 -17.81 -8.63 1.23
CA MET A 117 -18.32 -7.69 2.25
C MET A 117 -18.78 -6.39 1.61
N ARG A 118 -19.70 -5.70 2.29
CA ARG A 118 -19.99 -4.30 1.98
C ARG A 118 -18.76 -3.46 2.32
N TYR A 119 -18.51 -2.43 1.54
CA TYR A 119 -17.35 -1.55 1.70
C TYR A 119 -17.11 -1.11 3.16
N LYS A 120 -18.15 -0.69 3.88
CA LYS A 120 -18.04 -0.24 5.27
C LYS A 120 -17.48 -1.32 6.20
N ASP A 121 -17.98 -2.54 6.05
CA ASP A 121 -17.56 -3.67 6.88
C ASP A 121 -16.12 -4.10 6.52
N ALA A 122 -15.83 -4.18 5.22
CA ALA A 122 -14.47 -4.44 4.71
C ALA A 122 -13.46 -3.38 5.16
N PHE A 123 -13.87 -2.10 5.19
CA PHE A 123 -13.01 -1.00 5.64
C PHE A 123 -12.60 -1.17 7.11
N HIS A 124 -13.52 -1.50 7.99
CA HIS A 124 -13.20 -1.78 9.39
C HIS A 124 -12.31 -3.00 9.55
N THR A 125 -12.56 -4.07 8.78
CA THR A 125 -11.73 -5.28 8.79
C THR A 125 -10.28 -4.99 8.38
N VAL A 126 -10.04 -4.24 7.31
CA VAL A 126 -8.66 -3.95 6.88
C VAL A 126 -7.96 -2.93 7.77
N LEU A 127 -8.68 -2.08 8.51
CA LEU A 127 -8.09 -1.18 9.52
C LEU A 127 -7.46 -1.93 10.70
N GLU A 128 -7.83 -3.19 10.94
CA GLU A 128 -7.23 -4.02 11.99
C GLU A 128 -5.79 -4.46 11.64
N LEU A 129 -5.41 -4.35 10.36
CA LEU A 129 -4.07 -4.69 9.91
C LEU A 129 -3.05 -3.64 10.38
N PRO A 130 -1.91 -4.05 10.94
CA PRO A 130 -0.86 -3.14 11.37
C PRO A 130 -0.33 -2.28 10.22
N GLY A 131 -0.17 -0.99 10.47
CA GLY A 131 0.30 -0.04 9.46
C GLY A 131 -0.77 0.41 8.47
N VAL A 132 -2.02 -0.03 8.64
CA VAL A 132 -3.16 0.37 7.81
C VAL A 132 -3.95 1.48 8.48
N GLY A 133 -3.82 2.71 7.98
CA GLY A 133 -4.71 3.82 8.29
C GLY A 133 -5.78 4.00 7.20
N PRO A 134 -6.69 4.99 7.36
CA PRO A 134 -7.82 5.17 6.45
C PRO A 134 -7.43 5.26 4.96
N LYS A 135 -6.36 6.00 4.63
CA LYS A 135 -5.87 6.11 3.25
C LYS A 135 -5.39 4.76 2.69
N VAL A 136 -4.66 3.99 3.50
CA VAL A 136 -4.12 2.69 3.09
C VAL A 136 -5.25 1.68 2.96
N ALA A 137 -6.25 1.69 3.86
CA ALA A 137 -7.45 0.88 3.79
C ALA A 137 -8.22 1.13 2.48
N ASP A 138 -8.44 2.39 2.14
CA ASP A 138 -9.09 2.75 0.87
C ASP A 138 -8.28 2.29 -0.35
N CYS A 139 -6.95 2.39 -0.33
CA CYS A 139 -6.11 1.86 -1.40
C CYS A 139 -6.25 0.33 -1.55
N ILE A 140 -6.22 -0.40 -0.43
CA ILE A 140 -6.39 -1.85 -0.42
C ILE A 140 -7.74 -2.23 -1.02
N LEU A 141 -8.82 -1.60 -0.58
CA LEU A 141 -10.18 -1.93 -1.01
C LEU A 141 -10.43 -1.54 -2.47
N LEU A 142 -9.91 -0.40 -2.90
CA LEU A 142 -10.06 0.05 -4.28
C LEU A 142 -9.26 -0.83 -5.26
N TYR A 143 -7.96 -0.99 -5.00
CA TYR A 143 -7.06 -1.65 -5.94
C TYR A 143 -7.02 -3.17 -5.77
N GLY A 144 -7.19 -3.69 -4.55
CA GLY A 144 -7.18 -5.12 -4.28
C GLY A 144 -8.54 -5.79 -4.50
N PHE A 145 -9.62 -5.11 -4.11
CA PHE A 145 -10.96 -5.69 -4.11
C PHE A 145 -11.92 -5.03 -5.10
N GLY A 146 -11.57 -3.90 -5.70
CA GLY A 146 -12.39 -3.20 -6.69
C GLY A 146 -13.60 -2.48 -6.08
N MET A 147 -13.54 -2.13 -4.80
CA MET A 147 -14.60 -1.40 -4.12
C MET A 147 -14.56 0.08 -4.49
N GLY A 148 -15.39 0.47 -5.43
CA GLY A 148 -15.38 1.79 -6.06
C GLY A 148 -15.78 2.93 -5.14
N GLU A 149 -16.44 2.65 -4.01
CA GLU A 149 -16.79 3.62 -2.97
C GLU A 149 -15.58 4.18 -2.21
N ALA A 150 -14.45 3.47 -2.23
CA ALA A 150 -13.22 3.87 -1.57
C ALA A 150 -12.68 5.18 -2.15
N PHE A 151 -12.34 6.14 -1.29
CA PHE A 151 -11.79 7.43 -1.70
C PHE A 151 -10.46 7.69 -0.97
N PRO A 152 -9.34 7.14 -1.47
CA PRO A 152 -8.03 7.29 -0.83
C PRO A 152 -7.58 8.75 -0.83
N VAL A 153 -7.46 9.36 0.34
CA VAL A 153 -7.03 10.76 0.48
C VAL A 153 -5.58 10.83 0.94
N ASP A 154 -4.70 11.23 0.04
CA ASP A 154 -3.35 11.66 0.34
C ASP A 154 -3.26 13.20 0.38
N VAL A 155 -2.05 13.72 0.61
CA VAL A 155 -1.80 15.16 0.65
C VAL A 155 -2.23 15.86 -0.65
N TRP A 156 -2.07 15.19 -1.79
CA TRP A 156 -2.38 15.78 -3.08
C TRP A 156 -3.89 15.78 -3.36
N ILE A 157 -4.55 14.67 -3.12
CA ILE A 157 -6.01 14.58 -3.26
C ILE A 157 -6.71 15.57 -2.32
N LYS A 158 -6.21 15.71 -1.07
CA LYS A 158 -6.71 16.73 -0.15
C LYS A 158 -6.64 18.13 -0.79
N ARG A 159 -5.46 18.53 -1.27
CA ARG A 159 -5.25 19.85 -1.89
C ARG A 159 -6.09 20.08 -3.15
N ILE A 160 -6.20 19.04 -3.99
CA ILE A 160 -6.99 19.11 -5.22
C ILE A 160 -8.47 19.31 -4.89
N VAL A 161 -9.01 18.55 -3.94
CA VAL A 161 -10.41 18.65 -3.54
C VAL A 161 -10.69 20.00 -2.87
N GLU A 162 -9.81 20.47 -1.98
CA GLU A 162 -9.92 21.78 -1.36
C GLU A 162 -9.94 22.89 -2.43
N HIS A 163 -9.03 22.84 -3.39
CA HIS A 163 -8.97 23.84 -4.47
C HIS A 163 -10.21 23.87 -5.36
N LEU A 164 -10.72 22.69 -5.72
CA LEU A 164 -11.81 22.59 -6.72
C LEU A 164 -13.21 22.74 -6.11
N TYR A 165 -13.38 22.29 -4.85
CA TYR A 165 -14.72 22.20 -4.23
C TYR A 165 -14.89 23.07 -2.99
N PHE A 166 -13.78 23.47 -2.36
CA PHE A 166 -13.77 24.25 -1.10
C PHE A 166 -12.73 25.37 -1.17
N PRO A 167 -12.82 26.29 -2.12
CA PRO A 167 -11.82 27.33 -2.31
C PRO A 167 -11.69 28.21 -1.06
N GLY A 168 -10.49 28.27 -0.52
CA GLY A 168 -10.18 29.06 0.69
C GLY A 168 -10.39 28.33 2.02
N GLU A 169 -10.88 27.08 1.99
CA GLU A 169 -11.07 26.29 3.21
C GLU A 169 -9.94 25.27 3.37
N GLU A 170 -9.51 25.03 4.61
CA GLU A 170 -8.61 23.92 4.95
C GLU A 170 -9.39 22.83 5.67
N LEU A 171 -9.47 21.65 5.06
CA LEU A 171 -10.23 20.52 5.57
C LEU A 171 -9.33 19.46 6.20
N LYS A 172 -9.84 18.73 7.18
CA LYS A 172 -9.19 17.49 7.65
C LYS A 172 -9.32 16.41 6.57
N PRO A 173 -8.31 15.50 6.39
CA PRO A 173 -8.38 14.41 5.40
C PRO A 173 -9.66 13.57 5.49
N GLN A 174 -10.16 13.35 6.72
CA GLN A 174 -11.41 12.63 6.95
C GLN A 174 -12.61 13.33 6.30
N LYS A 175 -12.71 14.66 6.38
CA LYS A 175 -13.79 15.43 5.76
C LYS A 175 -13.73 15.38 4.24
N VAL A 176 -12.52 15.44 3.67
CA VAL A 176 -12.31 15.28 2.23
C VAL A 176 -12.75 13.89 1.77
N ARG A 177 -12.43 12.85 2.55
CA ARG A 177 -12.85 11.46 2.29
C ARG A 177 -14.37 11.33 2.32
N GLU A 178 -15.03 11.81 3.37
CA GLU A 178 -16.48 11.81 3.53
C GLU A 178 -17.18 12.54 2.37
N PHE A 179 -16.64 13.70 1.97
CA PHE A 179 -17.12 14.44 0.81
C PHE A 179 -17.02 13.60 -0.47
N GLY A 180 -15.83 13.06 -0.78
CA GLY A 180 -15.62 12.30 -2.02
C GLY A 180 -16.50 11.05 -2.10
N MET A 181 -16.68 10.34 -0.98
CA MET A 181 -17.57 9.17 -0.91
C MET A 181 -19.05 9.55 -1.09
N LYS A 182 -19.48 10.64 -0.48
CA LYS A 182 -20.87 11.13 -0.57
C LYS A 182 -21.19 11.66 -1.96
N GLU A 183 -20.30 12.47 -2.52
CA GLU A 183 -20.50 13.17 -3.78
C GLU A 183 -20.45 12.21 -4.98
N PHE A 184 -19.51 11.26 -4.98
CA PHE A 184 -19.25 10.40 -6.12
C PHE A 184 -19.77 8.96 -5.95
N GLY A 185 -20.23 8.58 -4.75
CA GLY A 185 -20.87 7.29 -4.46
C GLY A 185 -20.00 6.10 -4.86
N SER A 186 -20.58 5.16 -5.62
CA SER A 186 -19.89 3.94 -6.07
C SER A 186 -18.74 4.18 -7.04
N TYR A 187 -18.57 5.42 -7.53
CA TYR A 187 -17.49 5.80 -8.44
C TYR A 187 -16.42 6.66 -7.77
N ALA A 188 -16.46 6.83 -6.45
CA ALA A 188 -15.58 7.71 -5.69
C ALA A 188 -14.09 7.45 -6.01
N GLY A 189 -13.66 6.19 -6.00
CA GLY A 189 -12.29 5.81 -6.30
C GLY A 189 -11.85 6.09 -7.74
N TYR A 190 -12.77 5.96 -8.68
CA TYR A 190 -12.51 6.31 -10.09
C TYR A 190 -12.35 7.83 -10.24
N VAL A 191 -13.25 8.59 -9.64
CA VAL A 191 -13.19 10.06 -9.68
C VAL A 191 -11.92 10.56 -9.02
N GLN A 192 -11.52 9.98 -7.89
CA GLN A 192 -10.26 10.29 -7.22
C GLN A 192 -9.06 10.16 -8.17
N LEU A 193 -8.98 9.06 -8.94
CA LEU A 193 -7.93 8.85 -9.93
C LEU A 193 -7.99 9.87 -11.08
N TYR A 194 -9.19 10.19 -11.55
CA TYR A 194 -9.36 11.19 -12.61
C TYR A 194 -8.98 12.59 -12.14
N LEU A 195 -9.34 12.98 -10.91
CA LEU A 195 -8.93 14.24 -10.30
C LEU A 195 -7.41 14.36 -10.21
N PHE A 196 -6.73 13.30 -9.74
CA PHE A 196 -5.27 13.28 -9.69
C PHE A 196 -4.63 13.35 -11.07
N HIS A 197 -5.15 12.59 -12.04
CA HIS A 197 -4.65 12.62 -13.41
C HIS A 197 -4.84 13.99 -14.06
N TYR A 198 -6.03 14.59 -13.91
CA TYR A 198 -6.32 15.94 -14.37
C TYR A 198 -5.33 16.95 -13.78
N ALA A 199 -5.16 16.94 -12.47
CA ALA A 199 -4.26 17.87 -11.79
C ALA A 199 -2.79 17.75 -12.27
N ARG A 200 -2.35 16.51 -12.60
CA ARG A 200 -1.02 16.29 -13.20
C ARG A 200 -0.90 16.83 -14.62
N LYS A 201 -1.95 16.70 -15.44
CA LYS A 201 -1.92 17.10 -16.86
C LYS A 201 -2.16 18.58 -17.07
N SER A 202 -2.97 19.21 -16.22
CA SER A 202 -3.29 20.65 -16.31
C SER A 202 -2.24 21.58 -15.69
N GLY A 203 -1.21 21.02 -15.00
CA GLY A 203 -0.26 21.84 -14.24
C GLY A 203 -0.76 22.27 -12.83
N LEU A 204 -1.99 21.88 -12.45
CA LEU A 204 -2.57 22.24 -11.15
C LEU A 204 -1.71 21.74 -9.97
N LEU A 205 -1.08 20.57 -10.09
CA LEU A 205 -0.19 20.08 -9.02
C LEU A 205 0.99 21.01 -8.77
N ASP A 206 1.52 21.65 -9.80
CA ASP A 206 2.66 22.55 -9.66
C ASP A 206 2.24 23.87 -9.02
N SER A 207 1.06 24.40 -9.36
CA SER A 207 0.50 25.57 -8.68
C SER A 207 0.21 25.31 -7.20
N LEU A 208 -0.32 24.13 -6.84
CA LEU A 208 -0.59 23.72 -5.46
C LEU A 208 0.67 23.43 -4.62
N ARG A 209 1.86 23.27 -5.26
CA ARG A 209 3.15 23.19 -4.54
C ARG A 209 3.60 24.54 -4.04
N THR A 210 3.40 25.59 -4.84
CA THR A 210 3.93 26.94 -4.57
C THR A 210 3.10 27.73 -3.58
N THR A 211 1.86 27.35 -3.33
CA THR A 211 0.93 28.08 -2.44
C THR A 211 1.19 27.84 -0.94
N LYS A 212 2.16 27.00 -0.54
CA LYS A 212 2.63 26.84 0.85
C LYS A 212 4.07 27.40 0.99
N LYS A 213 4.21 28.72 0.95
CA LYS A 213 5.31 29.44 1.61
C LYS A 213 4.75 30.27 2.74
#